data_2d2a17d00565177ef4e18206b5980973
#
_entry.id   2d2a17d00565177ef4e18206b5980973
#
_cell.length_a   1.000
_cell.length_b   1.000
_cell.length_c   1.000
_cell.angle_alpha   90.00
_cell.angle_beta   90.00
_cell.angle_gamma   90.00
#
_symmetry.space_group_name_H-M   'P 1'
#
loop_
_entity.id
_entity.type
_entity.pdbx_description
1 polymer ?
#
loop_
_entity_poly.entity_id
_entity_poly.type
_entity_poly.pdbx_seq_one_letter_code
_entity_poly.pdbx_strand_id
1 'polypeptide(L)'
;MGATGTYQYNYNYPGTKQPAFIPNYAALTVGGYILHSGKIGPVQLSAGLRYDFRAMDVDGYTSIGGSPKYYTDWKIFSNYTMSFAAHYQVDDHLDARANIGWSWRPPDINELYSIGLHHGTYWVEGNRNLKSENGYKAVLGARWRNSWLSIEPSAFYQGVKNYIYDSIGKGMDRFYNHPTGKYPRFVFGQDDARLFGGDLMATVSPLEGLSLSARGEWINARNLTQNEYLPFMPSDRYGASASYEWNMGSDKQYHFLASLSGIFVTKQTHFNPEKDLVDETPPAYALMNATAEFTWDLPANREFKLILIGDNILNTMYKEYTDRFRYYAHGKGANISLRTIVKF
;
A
#
# COMPACT_ATOMS: atom_id res chain seq x y z
N MET A 1 -13.51 -9.86 22.95
CA MET A 1 -12.68 -11.03 22.66
C MET A 1 -13.24 -11.77 21.46
N GLY A 2 -12.40 -12.47 20.71
CA GLY A 2 -12.81 -13.22 19.54
C GLY A 2 -11.75 -14.20 19.10
N ALA A 3 -12.12 -15.08 18.18
CA ALA A 3 -11.24 -16.02 17.51
C ALA A 3 -11.47 -15.96 16.00
N THR A 4 -10.46 -16.27 15.24
CA THR A 4 -10.51 -16.33 13.76
C THR A 4 -9.85 -17.62 13.30
N GLY A 5 -10.34 -18.18 12.19
CA GLY A 5 -9.73 -19.30 11.53
C GLY A 5 -9.81 -19.11 10.02
N THR A 6 -8.73 -19.42 9.31
CA THR A 6 -8.67 -19.37 7.85
C THR A 6 -7.96 -20.62 7.35
N TYR A 7 -8.58 -21.30 6.42
CA TYR A 7 -7.98 -22.40 5.68
C TYR A 7 -7.82 -22.00 4.22
N GLN A 8 -6.65 -22.19 3.67
CA GLN A 8 -6.30 -21.88 2.28
C GLN A 8 -5.68 -23.11 1.64
N TYR A 9 -6.03 -23.38 0.40
CA TYR A 9 -5.33 -24.39 -0.37
C TYR A 9 -5.17 -23.95 -1.83
N ASN A 10 -4.11 -24.45 -2.47
CA ASN A 10 -3.88 -24.31 -3.89
C ASN A 10 -3.49 -25.68 -4.46
N TYR A 11 -4.10 -26.03 -5.57
CA TYR A 11 -3.78 -27.26 -6.30
C TYR A 11 -3.60 -26.95 -7.78
N ASN A 12 -2.42 -27.27 -8.30
CA ASN A 12 -2.07 -27.13 -9.70
C ASN A 12 -2.44 -28.42 -10.43
N TYR A 13 -3.36 -28.34 -11.38
CA TYR A 13 -3.73 -29.50 -12.17
C TYR A 13 -2.54 -29.99 -13.01
N PRO A 14 -2.28 -31.31 -13.03
CA PRO A 14 -1.23 -31.88 -13.86
C PRO A 14 -1.53 -31.67 -15.34
N GLY A 15 -0.50 -31.53 -16.15
CA GLY A 15 -0.63 -31.39 -17.62
C GLY A 15 0.36 -30.43 -18.24
N THR A 16 1.01 -29.55 -17.48
CA THR A 16 2.12 -28.73 -17.95
C THR A 16 3.44 -29.35 -17.49
N LYS A 17 4.46 -29.33 -18.34
CA LYS A 17 5.83 -29.74 -17.97
C LYS A 17 6.61 -28.58 -17.30
N GLN A 18 5.95 -27.48 -17.03
CA GLN A 18 6.54 -26.31 -16.38
C GLN A 18 6.24 -26.32 -14.88
N PRO A 19 7.20 -25.90 -14.02
CA PRO A 19 6.93 -25.66 -12.62
C PRO A 19 5.81 -24.66 -12.44
N ALA A 20 4.90 -24.91 -11.52
CA ALA A 20 3.91 -23.92 -11.15
C ALA A 20 4.61 -22.73 -10.45
N PHE A 21 4.18 -21.50 -10.77
CA PHE A 21 4.72 -20.29 -10.14
C PHE A 21 4.52 -20.31 -8.62
N ILE A 22 3.38 -20.82 -8.16
CA ILE A 22 3.07 -21.10 -6.76
C ILE A 22 2.83 -22.61 -6.62
N PRO A 23 3.50 -23.31 -5.69
CA PRO A 23 3.34 -24.75 -5.51
C PRO A 23 1.94 -25.13 -4.99
N ASN A 24 1.65 -26.42 -4.95
CA ASN A 24 0.52 -26.93 -4.18
C ASN A 24 0.76 -26.69 -2.69
N TYR A 25 -0.26 -26.25 -1.98
CA TYR A 25 -0.18 -26.06 -0.54
C TYR A 25 -1.52 -26.15 0.15
N ALA A 26 -1.49 -26.47 1.43
CA ALA A 26 -2.57 -26.29 2.38
C ALA A 26 -2.04 -25.45 3.56
N ALA A 27 -2.79 -24.47 3.99
CA ALA A 27 -2.41 -23.60 5.10
C ALA A 27 -3.59 -23.37 6.04
N LEU A 28 -3.36 -23.59 7.33
CA LEU A 28 -4.31 -23.28 8.40
C LEU A 28 -3.74 -22.14 9.24
N THR A 29 -4.51 -21.08 9.41
CA THR A 29 -4.22 -19.99 10.34
C THR A 29 -5.34 -19.90 11.37
N VAL A 30 -4.99 -19.91 12.66
CA VAL A 30 -5.93 -19.72 13.77
C VAL A 30 -5.38 -18.65 14.70
N GLY A 31 -6.27 -17.83 15.26
CA GLY A 31 -5.87 -16.79 16.20
C GLY A 31 -6.98 -16.43 17.16
N GLY A 32 -6.57 -16.06 18.38
CA GLY A 32 -7.44 -15.55 19.41
C GLY A 32 -7.03 -14.15 19.86
N TYR A 33 -7.99 -13.29 20.19
CA TYR A 33 -7.69 -11.92 20.59
C TYR A 33 -8.61 -11.40 21.69
N ILE A 34 -8.09 -10.44 22.45
CA ILE A 34 -8.80 -9.63 23.40
C ILE A 34 -8.56 -8.17 23.03
N LEU A 35 -9.63 -7.39 23.00
CA LEU A 35 -9.60 -5.94 22.82
C LEU A 35 -10.39 -5.32 23.96
N HIS A 36 -9.79 -4.35 24.63
CA HIS A 36 -10.43 -3.54 25.66
C HIS A 36 -10.33 -2.06 25.29
N SER A 37 -11.43 -1.33 25.48
CA SER A 37 -11.48 0.11 25.29
C SER A 37 -12.22 0.74 26.48
N GLY A 38 -11.73 1.88 26.94
CA GLY A 38 -12.31 2.59 28.04
C GLY A 38 -11.99 4.08 27.98
N LYS A 39 -12.63 4.88 28.83
CA LYS A 39 -12.42 6.31 28.92
C LYS A 39 -11.97 6.67 30.33
N ILE A 40 -10.89 7.44 30.46
CA ILE A 40 -10.38 7.98 31.73
C ILE A 40 -10.30 9.49 31.56
N GLY A 41 -11.24 10.21 32.20
CA GLY A 41 -11.39 11.63 31.97
C GLY A 41 -11.61 11.97 30.51
N PRO A 42 -10.83 12.89 29.94
CA PRO A 42 -10.93 13.27 28.52
C PRO A 42 -10.20 12.30 27.56
N VAL A 43 -9.50 11.29 28.09
CA VAL A 43 -8.69 10.38 27.30
C VAL A 43 -9.45 9.08 27.05
N GLN A 44 -9.59 8.71 25.79
CA GLN A 44 -10.05 7.39 25.37
C GLN A 44 -8.84 6.48 25.14
N LEU A 45 -8.80 5.34 25.82
CA LEU A 45 -7.73 4.36 25.72
C LEU A 45 -8.26 3.06 25.10
N SER A 46 -7.43 2.43 24.29
CA SER A 46 -7.69 1.09 23.76
C SER A 46 -6.43 0.25 23.84
N ALA A 47 -6.57 -1.01 24.24
CA ALA A 47 -5.47 -1.97 24.29
C ALA A 47 -5.94 -3.30 23.68
N GLY A 48 -5.09 -3.92 22.88
CA GLY A 48 -5.36 -5.19 22.23
C GLY A 48 -4.18 -6.15 22.36
N LEU A 49 -4.51 -7.43 22.53
CA LEU A 49 -3.57 -8.53 22.50
C LEU A 49 -4.15 -9.64 21.61
N ARG A 50 -3.33 -10.18 20.73
CA ARG A 50 -3.68 -11.28 19.84
C ARG A 50 -2.53 -12.28 19.80
N TYR A 51 -2.86 -13.56 19.71
CA TYR A 51 -1.93 -14.63 19.39
C TYR A 51 -2.41 -15.35 18.14
N ASP A 52 -1.51 -15.59 17.20
CA ASP A 52 -1.77 -16.31 15.96
C ASP A 52 -0.82 -17.50 15.79
N PHE A 53 -1.37 -18.54 15.21
CA PHE A 53 -0.65 -19.73 14.80
C PHE A 53 -0.97 -20.01 13.32
N ARG A 54 0.07 -20.29 12.52
CA ARG A 54 -0.05 -20.68 11.12
C ARG A 54 0.78 -21.93 10.84
N ALA A 55 0.14 -22.93 10.28
CA ALA A 55 0.79 -24.13 9.76
C ALA A 55 0.57 -24.22 8.25
N MET A 56 1.59 -24.61 7.52
CA MET A 56 1.55 -24.80 6.07
C MET A 56 2.20 -26.12 5.70
N ASP A 57 1.54 -26.86 4.80
CA ASP A 57 2.06 -28.06 4.14
C ASP A 57 2.18 -27.74 2.64
N VAL A 58 3.37 -27.94 2.07
CA VAL A 58 3.70 -27.48 0.73
C VAL A 58 4.33 -28.59 -0.08
N ASP A 59 3.73 -28.92 -1.22
CA ASP A 59 4.25 -29.85 -2.21
C ASP A 59 4.63 -29.11 -3.47
N GLY A 60 5.91 -29.03 -3.77
CA GLY A 60 6.42 -28.26 -4.88
C GLY A 60 7.34 -29.04 -5.80
N TYR A 61 7.66 -28.37 -6.89
CA TYR A 61 8.52 -28.87 -7.92
C TYR A 61 9.43 -27.73 -8.41
N THR A 62 10.69 -27.98 -8.55
CA THR A 62 11.65 -27.02 -9.09
C THR A 62 12.49 -27.67 -10.19
N SER A 63 12.78 -26.90 -11.23
CA SER A 63 13.69 -27.27 -12.31
C SER A 63 14.94 -26.40 -12.36
N ILE A 64 15.17 -25.55 -11.35
CA ILE A 64 16.40 -24.77 -11.27
C ILE A 64 17.59 -25.70 -11.13
N GLY A 65 18.61 -25.52 -11.96
CA GLY A 65 19.80 -26.35 -11.97
C GLY A 65 19.69 -27.62 -12.81
N GLY A 66 18.68 -27.72 -13.70
CA GLY A 66 18.60 -28.68 -14.79
C GLY A 66 17.66 -29.85 -14.55
N SER A 67 17.80 -30.66 -13.53
CA SER A 67 16.90 -31.80 -13.29
C SER A 67 15.71 -31.43 -12.42
N PRO A 68 14.49 -31.88 -12.74
CA PRO A 68 13.31 -31.65 -11.93
C PRO A 68 13.47 -32.29 -10.55
N LYS A 69 13.17 -31.51 -9.53
CA LYS A 69 13.17 -31.96 -8.13
C LYS A 69 11.82 -31.68 -7.49
N TYR A 70 11.18 -32.73 -7.00
CA TYR A 70 10.03 -32.62 -6.12
C TYR A 70 10.50 -32.36 -4.69
N TYR A 71 9.72 -31.60 -3.93
CA TYR A 71 9.96 -31.36 -2.53
C TYR A 71 8.64 -31.26 -1.75
N THR A 72 8.69 -31.68 -0.51
CA THR A 72 7.66 -31.45 0.50
C THR A 72 8.27 -30.60 1.58
N ASP A 73 7.57 -29.61 2.09
CA ASP A 73 8.04 -28.74 3.16
C ASP A 73 6.90 -28.44 4.14
N TRP A 74 7.22 -28.43 5.42
CA TRP A 74 6.29 -28.10 6.50
C TRP A 74 6.78 -26.89 7.26
N LYS A 75 5.93 -25.84 7.36
CA LYS A 75 6.25 -24.61 8.06
C LYS A 75 5.25 -24.31 9.15
N ILE A 76 5.76 -23.90 10.30
CA ILE A 76 4.96 -23.42 11.43
C ILE A 76 5.46 -22.04 11.82
N PHE A 77 4.52 -21.12 12.01
CA PHE A 77 4.77 -19.78 12.50
C PHE A 77 3.78 -19.44 13.60
N SER A 78 4.24 -18.79 14.65
CA SER A 78 3.35 -18.26 15.70
C SER A 78 3.97 -17.06 16.38
N ASN A 79 3.14 -16.10 16.79
CA ASN A 79 3.60 -14.93 17.53
C ASN A 79 2.43 -14.12 18.10
N TYR A 80 2.77 -13.08 18.84
CA TYR A 80 1.84 -12.13 19.43
C TYR A 80 1.77 -10.83 18.62
N THR A 81 0.59 -10.23 18.62
CA THR A 81 0.37 -8.84 18.21
C THR A 81 -0.18 -8.08 19.40
N MET A 82 0.39 -6.93 19.69
CA MET A 82 -0.06 -6.03 20.76
C MET A 82 -0.30 -4.64 20.19
N SER A 83 -1.31 -3.96 20.71
CA SER A 83 -1.59 -2.58 20.32
C SER A 83 -2.06 -1.79 21.53
N PHE A 84 -1.65 -0.54 21.58
CA PHE A 84 -2.12 0.45 22.52
C PHE A 84 -2.42 1.75 21.77
N ALA A 85 -3.59 2.33 22.00
CA ALA A 85 -4.00 3.58 21.41
C ALA A 85 -4.55 4.53 22.47
N ALA A 86 -4.21 5.80 22.35
CA ALA A 86 -4.76 6.88 23.13
C ALA A 86 -5.31 7.96 22.19
N HIS A 87 -6.50 8.43 22.48
CA HIS A 87 -7.11 9.59 21.85
C HIS A 87 -7.49 10.58 22.93
N TYR A 88 -7.00 11.78 22.81
CA TYR A 88 -7.21 12.88 23.76
C TYR A 88 -7.85 14.07 23.06
N GLN A 89 -9.09 14.36 23.39
CA GLN A 89 -9.74 15.59 23.01
C GLN A 89 -9.30 16.70 23.97
N VAL A 90 -8.39 17.56 23.49
CA VAL A 90 -7.80 18.63 24.29
C VAL A 90 -8.84 19.71 24.55
N ASP A 91 -9.55 20.12 23.48
CA ASP A 91 -10.67 21.05 23.50
C ASP A 91 -11.60 20.80 22.29
N ASP A 92 -12.53 21.73 22.00
CA ASP A 92 -13.49 21.61 20.88
C ASP A 92 -12.82 21.70 19.50
N HIS A 93 -11.59 22.18 19.45
CA HIS A 93 -10.84 22.40 18.21
C HIS A 93 -9.71 21.40 18.02
N LEU A 94 -9.09 20.91 19.10
CA LEU A 94 -7.88 20.10 19.03
C LEU A 94 -8.10 18.71 19.61
N ASP A 95 -7.84 17.70 18.81
CA ASP A 95 -7.66 16.33 19.26
C ASP A 95 -6.26 15.80 18.90
N ALA A 96 -5.72 14.95 19.79
CA ALA A 96 -4.43 14.30 19.63
C ALA A 96 -4.59 12.78 19.72
N ARG A 97 -3.78 12.05 18.94
CA ARG A 97 -3.81 10.59 18.87
C ARG A 97 -2.40 10.03 18.95
N ALA A 98 -2.25 8.99 19.73
CA ALA A 98 -1.02 8.23 19.81
C ALA A 98 -1.34 6.75 19.68
N ASN A 99 -0.60 6.04 18.85
CA ASN A 99 -0.71 4.60 18.71
C ASN A 99 0.68 4.00 18.80
N ILE A 100 0.83 2.91 19.53
CA ILE A 100 2.01 2.06 19.52
C ILE A 100 1.58 0.61 19.39
N GLY A 101 2.27 -0.14 18.53
CA GLY A 101 1.95 -1.53 18.31
C GLY A 101 3.20 -2.36 18.08
N TRP A 102 3.09 -3.63 18.46
CA TRP A 102 3.98 -4.70 18.09
C TRP A 102 3.18 -5.66 17.21
N SER A 103 3.66 -5.94 16.03
CA SER A 103 3.02 -6.85 15.08
C SER A 103 4.03 -7.81 14.46
N TRP A 104 3.52 -8.91 13.95
CA TRP A 104 4.30 -9.87 13.21
C TRP A 104 3.57 -10.28 11.93
N ARG A 105 4.33 -10.80 10.99
CA ARG A 105 3.82 -11.37 9.75
C ARG A 105 4.63 -12.62 9.39
N PRO A 106 4.01 -13.79 9.21
CA PRO A 106 4.71 -14.93 8.60
C PRO A 106 4.98 -14.62 7.12
N PRO A 107 6.03 -15.20 6.53
CA PRO A 107 6.23 -15.14 5.09
C PRO A 107 5.03 -15.72 4.35
N ASP A 108 4.67 -15.10 3.23
CA ASP A 108 3.67 -15.64 2.32
C ASP A 108 4.21 -16.79 1.47
N ILE A 109 3.29 -17.60 0.92
CA ILE A 109 3.66 -18.76 0.10
C ILE A 109 4.47 -18.35 -1.14
N ASN A 110 4.16 -17.23 -1.76
CA ASN A 110 4.92 -16.69 -2.89
C ASN A 110 6.30 -16.18 -2.48
N GLU A 111 6.45 -15.59 -1.29
CA GLU A 111 7.76 -15.15 -0.78
C GLU A 111 8.68 -16.34 -0.48
N LEU A 112 8.11 -17.46 -0.02
CA LEU A 112 8.86 -18.69 0.28
C LEU A 112 9.17 -19.53 -0.95
N TYR A 113 8.22 -19.66 -1.88
CA TYR A 113 8.25 -20.73 -2.88
C TYR A 113 8.01 -20.32 -4.31
N SER A 114 7.71 -19.04 -4.60
CA SER A 114 7.51 -18.64 -6.00
C SER A 114 8.75 -18.91 -6.84
N ILE A 115 8.52 -19.37 -8.05
CA ILE A 115 9.58 -19.58 -9.02
C ILE A 115 9.02 -19.47 -10.42
N GLY A 116 9.52 -18.51 -11.20
CA GLY A 116 9.08 -18.41 -12.59
C GLY A 116 9.03 -17.01 -13.12
N LEU A 117 8.62 -16.94 -14.39
CA LEU A 117 8.41 -15.71 -15.10
C LEU A 117 7.08 -15.08 -14.68
N HIS A 118 7.15 -13.88 -14.11
CA HIS A 118 5.99 -13.13 -13.66
C HIS A 118 5.59 -12.08 -14.69
N HIS A 119 4.31 -12.07 -15.07
CA HIS A 119 3.74 -11.19 -16.12
C HIS A 119 4.52 -11.14 -17.43
N GLY A 120 5.33 -12.16 -17.76
CA GLY A 120 6.15 -12.18 -18.97
C GLY A 120 7.33 -11.18 -18.97
N THR A 121 7.63 -10.49 -17.87
CA THR A 121 8.57 -9.36 -17.84
C THR A 121 9.78 -9.55 -16.91
N TYR A 122 9.65 -10.29 -15.84
CA TYR A 122 10.74 -10.54 -14.90
C TYR A 122 10.61 -11.90 -14.22
N TRP A 123 11.74 -12.46 -13.82
CA TRP A 123 11.85 -13.73 -13.12
C TRP A 123 11.82 -13.49 -11.61
N VAL A 124 11.02 -14.27 -10.88
CA VAL A 124 10.90 -14.19 -9.42
C VAL A 124 11.34 -15.49 -8.77
N GLU A 125 12.07 -15.40 -7.66
CA GLU A 125 12.46 -16.53 -6.84
C GLU A 125 12.13 -16.28 -5.38
N GLY A 126 11.38 -17.20 -4.78
CA GLY A 126 11.13 -17.27 -3.35
C GLY A 126 12.34 -17.75 -2.56
N ASN A 127 12.29 -17.56 -1.26
CA ASN A 127 13.33 -18.01 -0.34
C ASN A 127 12.71 -18.80 0.83
N ARG A 128 12.92 -20.11 0.86
CA ARG A 128 12.38 -21.03 1.87
C ARG A 128 12.92 -20.78 3.27
N ASN A 129 14.02 -20.05 3.42
CA ASN A 129 14.68 -19.78 4.69
C ASN A 129 14.15 -18.52 5.40
N LEU A 130 13.16 -17.85 4.82
CA LEU A 130 12.56 -16.66 5.43
C LEU A 130 11.92 -17.00 6.78
N LYS A 131 12.13 -16.09 7.73
CA LYS A 131 11.52 -16.09 9.07
C LYS A 131 10.40 -15.08 9.12
N SER A 132 9.55 -15.16 10.14
CA SER A 132 8.53 -14.13 10.36
C SER A 132 9.14 -12.75 10.55
N GLU A 133 8.53 -11.75 9.95
CA GLU A 133 8.77 -10.36 10.30
C GLU A 133 8.21 -10.05 11.68
N ASN A 134 8.93 -9.21 12.42
CA ASN A 134 8.49 -8.69 13.70
C ASN A 134 8.75 -7.19 13.74
N GLY A 135 7.71 -6.41 13.89
CA GLY A 135 7.82 -4.97 13.84
C GLY A 135 7.14 -4.26 15.01
N TYR A 136 7.71 -3.15 15.40
CA TYR A 136 7.03 -2.16 16.22
C TYR A 136 6.80 -0.89 15.42
N LYS A 137 5.65 -0.25 15.64
CA LYS A 137 5.28 1.01 15.02
C LYS A 137 4.69 1.95 16.03
N ALA A 138 5.17 3.18 16.05
CA ALA A 138 4.58 4.29 16.78
C ALA A 138 4.03 5.30 15.78
N VAL A 139 2.84 5.82 16.03
CA VAL A 139 2.20 6.86 15.23
C VAL A 139 1.69 7.94 16.18
N LEU A 140 2.02 9.18 15.87
CA LEU A 140 1.49 10.36 16.52
C LEU A 140 0.75 11.20 15.49
N GLY A 141 -0.43 11.68 15.84
CA GLY A 141 -1.21 12.56 15.01
C GLY A 141 -1.99 13.56 15.84
N ALA A 142 -2.30 14.67 15.24
CA ALA A 142 -3.19 15.67 15.80
C ALA A 142 -4.17 16.14 14.73
N ARG A 143 -5.30 16.65 15.14
CA ARG A 143 -6.22 17.36 14.27
C ARG A 143 -6.68 18.62 14.99
N TRP A 144 -6.37 19.74 14.36
CA TRP A 144 -6.92 21.02 14.77
C TRP A 144 -7.95 21.50 13.74
N ARG A 145 -9.11 21.94 14.18
CA ARG A 145 -10.17 22.42 13.31
C ARG A 145 -10.97 23.55 13.94
N ASN A 146 -11.39 24.47 13.10
CA ASN A 146 -12.43 25.45 13.40
C ASN A 146 -13.48 25.47 12.27
N SER A 147 -14.30 26.54 12.18
CA SER A 147 -15.36 26.63 11.18
C SER A 147 -14.89 26.70 9.71
N TRP A 148 -13.63 27.07 9.46
CA TRP A 148 -13.12 27.30 8.11
C TRP A 148 -11.77 26.63 7.81
N LEU A 149 -11.07 26.11 8.82
CA LEU A 149 -9.74 25.49 8.66
C LEU A 149 -9.65 24.19 9.46
N SER A 150 -9.13 23.12 8.81
CA SER A 150 -8.68 21.88 9.42
C SER A 150 -7.22 21.63 9.08
N ILE A 151 -6.39 21.24 10.07
CA ILE A 151 -4.99 20.86 9.90
C ILE A 151 -4.77 19.53 10.60
N GLU A 152 -4.26 18.54 9.87
CA GLU A 152 -4.08 17.18 10.34
C GLU A 152 -2.65 16.69 10.04
N PRO A 153 -1.67 16.96 10.94
CA PRO A 153 -0.35 16.37 10.86
C PRO A 153 -0.34 14.94 11.42
N SER A 154 0.45 14.06 10.84
CA SER A 154 0.83 12.81 11.45
C SER A 154 2.29 12.45 11.18
N ALA A 155 2.89 11.68 12.09
CA ALA A 155 4.24 11.16 11.94
C ALA A 155 4.29 9.73 12.48
N PHE A 156 5.13 8.90 11.85
CA PHE A 156 5.33 7.53 12.29
C PHE A 156 6.80 7.15 12.34
N TYR A 157 7.08 6.19 13.20
CA TYR A 157 8.35 5.47 13.25
C TYR A 157 8.08 3.98 13.34
N GLN A 158 8.76 3.18 12.53
CA GLN A 158 8.62 1.73 12.46
C GLN A 158 9.99 1.07 12.38
N GLY A 159 10.28 0.13 13.28
CA GLY A 159 11.39 -0.79 13.17
C GLY A 159 10.87 -2.19 12.87
N VAL A 160 11.48 -2.89 11.94
CA VAL A 160 11.09 -4.26 11.54
C VAL A 160 12.32 -5.15 11.54
N LYS A 161 12.26 -6.20 12.33
CA LYS A 161 13.21 -7.30 12.29
C LYS A 161 12.81 -8.31 11.22
N ASN A 162 13.78 -8.77 10.44
CA ASN A 162 13.52 -9.69 9.34
C ASN A 162 12.53 -9.14 8.30
N TYR A 163 12.62 -7.88 7.93
CA TYR A 163 11.81 -7.27 6.89
C TYR A 163 11.99 -8.01 5.56
N ILE A 164 10.91 -8.55 5.01
CA ILE A 164 10.92 -9.33 3.78
C ILE A 164 10.71 -8.41 2.58
N TYR A 165 11.63 -8.45 1.64
CA TYR A 165 11.55 -7.70 0.39
C TYR A 165 12.18 -8.51 -0.73
N ASP A 166 11.81 -8.21 -1.96
CA ASP A 166 12.52 -8.73 -3.11
C ASP A 166 13.41 -7.64 -3.72
N SER A 167 14.53 -8.05 -4.24
CA SER A 167 15.47 -7.16 -4.90
C SER A 167 16.14 -7.86 -6.07
N ILE A 168 16.66 -7.06 -7.00
CA ILE A 168 17.45 -7.55 -8.11
C ILE A 168 18.75 -8.16 -7.59
N GLY A 169 19.15 -9.29 -8.17
CA GLY A 169 20.45 -9.92 -7.95
C GLY A 169 21.61 -9.01 -8.33
N LYS A 170 22.80 -9.31 -7.84
CA LYS A 170 24.03 -8.56 -8.15
C LYS A 170 24.82 -9.20 -9.29
N GLY A 171 25.54 -8.39 -10.06
CA GLY A 171 26.46 -8.89 -11.11
C GLY A 171 25.74 -9.78 -12.14
N MET A 172 26.30 -10.97 -12.39
CA MET A 172 25.74 -11.95 -13.33
C MET A 172 24.41 -12.52 -12.89
N ASP A 173 24.08 -12.53 -11.60
CA ASP A 173 22.82 -13.00 -11.04
C ASP A 173 21.68 -12.00 -11.20
N ARG A 174 21.94 -10.84 -11.80
CA ARG A 174 20.96 -9.80 -12.07
C ARG A 174 19.89 -10.23 -13.10
N PHE A 175 20.21 -11.23 -13.90
CA PHE A 175 19.33 -11.74 -14.94
C PHE A 175 19.23 -13.27 -14.90
N TYR A 176 18.04 -13.76 -15.19
CA TYR A 176 17.77 -15.17 -15.42
C TYR A 176 17.72 -15.47 -16.93
N ASN A 177 18.50 -16.46 -17.39
CA ASN A 177 18.45 -16.91 -18.79
C ASN A 177 17.37 -17.99 -18.94
N HIS A 178 16.24 -17.61 -19.45
CA HIS A 178 15.12 -18.49 -19.77
C HIS A 178 15.17 -18.87 -21.26
N PRO A 179 14.62 -20.03 -21.71
CA PRO A 179 14.60 -20.39 -23.14
C PRO A 179 13.94 -19.34 -24.05
N THR A 180 13.04 -18.53 -23.52
CA THR A 180 12.34 -17.46 -24.28
C THR A 180 13.03 -16.11 -24.21
N GLY A 181 14.11 -15.94 -23.44
CA GLY A 181 14.82 -14.67 -23.33
C GLY A 181 15.56 -14.48 -22.00
N LYS A 182 16.17 -13.32 -21.86
CA LYS A 182 16.90 -12.90 -20.66
C LYS A 182 16.04 -11.92 -19.85
N TYR A 183 15.69 -12.30 -18.63
CA TYR A 183 14.76 -11.56 -17.79
C TYR A 183 15.43 -11.03 -16.52
N PRO A 184 15.09 -9.83 -16.05
CA PRO A 184 15.50 -9.36 -14.72
C PRO A 184 15.11 -10.38 -13.64
N ARG A 185 16.02 -10.66 -12.72
CA ARG A 185 15.83 -11.65 -11.66
C ARG A 185 15.65 -10.98 -10.32
N PHE A 186 14.48 -11.16 -9.72
CA PHE A 186 14.15 -10.71 -8.37
C PHE A 186 14.15 -11.89 -7.41
N VAL A 187 14.82 -11.75 -6.27
CA VAL A 187 14.95 -12.78 -5.25
C VAL A 187 14.46 -12.20 -3.92
N PHE A 188 13.62 -12.96 -3.23
CA PHE A 188 13.18 -12.57 -1.89
C PHE A 188 14.32 -12.72 -0.88
N GLY A 189 14.55 -11.65 -0.16
CA GLY A 189 15.53 -11.52 0.92
C GLY A 189 14.88 -11.02 2.20
N GLN A 190 15.69 -10.92 3.25
CA GLN A 190 15.24 -10.55 4.58
C GLN A 190 16.35 -9.87 5.35
N ASP A 191 16.09 -8.65 5.82
CA ASP A 191 17.02 -7.82 6.57
C ASP A 191 16.29 -7.03 7.66
N ASP A 192 17.00 -6.47 8.62
CA ASP A 192 16.42 -5.54 9.57
C ASP A 192 16.22 -4.17 8.91
N ALA A 193 15.06 -3.57 9.13
CA ALA A 193 14.66 -2.33 8.48
C ALA A 193 14.14 -1.28 9.46
N ARG A 194 14.28 -0.03 9.08
CA ARG A 194 13.71 1.14 9.77
C ARG A 194 13.00 2.02 8.75
N LEU A 195 11.75 2.38 9.06
CA LEU A 195 10.95 3.30 8.27
C LEU A 195 10.46 4.42 9.18
N PHE A 196 10.53 5.64 8.73
CA PHE A 196 9.90 6.78 9.39
C PHE A 196 9.42 7.78 8.35
N GLY A 197 8.40 8.52 8.72
CA GLY A 197 7.80 9.45 7.78
C GLY A 197 6.68 10.25 8.42
N GLY A 198 6.02 11.04 7.61
CA GLY A 198 4.90 11.84 8.05
C GLY A 198 4.04 12.29 6.90
N ASP A 199 2.86 12.73 7.25
CA ASP A 199 1.90 13.35 6.36
C ASP A 199 1.30 14.58 7.03
N LEU A 200 0.93 15.53 6.19
CA LEU A 200 0.20 16.72 6.59
C LEU A 200 -0.95 16.93 5.60
N MET A 201 -2.15 17.10 6.14
CA MET A 201 -3.32 17.53 5.37
C MET A 201 -3.84 18.84 5.95
N ALA A 202 -4.12 19.81 5.10
CA ALA A 202 -4.77 21.06 5.46
C ALA A 202 -5.95 21.29 4.52
N THR A 203 -7.09 21.67 5.09
CA THR A 203 -8.31 21.99 4.32
C THR A 203 -8.84 23.34 4.80
N VAL A 204 -9.11 24.23 3.85
CA VAL A 204 -9.64 25.59 4.08
C VAL A 204 -10.97 25.70 3.36
N SER A 205 -12.02 26.08 4.08
CA SER A 205 -13.36 26.38 3.53
C SER A 205 -13.71 27.86 3.78
N PRO A 206 -13.16 28.79 2.97
CA PRO A 206 -13.22 30.22 3.25
C PRO A 206 -14.61 30.83 3.01
N LEU A 207 -15.46 30.14 2.25
CA LEU A 207 -16.84 30.51 1.97
C LEU A 207 -17.68 29.26 1.70
N GLU A 208 -18.99 29.38 1.77
CA GLU A 208 -19.92 28.28 1.51
C GLU A 208 -19.70 27.71 0.09
N GLY A 209 -19.64 26.38 0.01
CA GLY A 209 -19.41 25.65 -1.22
C GLY A 209 -17.95 25.55 -1.66
N LEU A 210 -17.03 26.42 -1.21
CA LEU A 210 -15.62 26.36 -1.60
C LEU A 210 -14.78 25.57 -0.58
N SER A 211 -14.08 24.56 -1.07
CA SER A 211 -13.08 23.81 -0.29
C SER A 211 -11.74 23.78 -1.03
N LEU A 212 -10.69 24.18 -0.33
CA LEU A 212 -9.30 24.12 -0.81
C LEU A 212 -8.54 23.17 0.09
N SER A 213 -7.82 22.22 -0.45
CA SER A 213 -6.98 21.35 0.35
C SER A 213 -5.56 21.23 -0.18
N ALA A 214 -4.62 21.00 0.75
CA ALA A 214 -3.24 20.69 0.44
C ALA A 214 -2.81 19.49 1.27
N ARG A 215 -1.95 18.63 0.71
CA ARG A 215 -1.36 17.48 1.41
C ARG A 215 0.11 17.31 1.04
N GLY A 216 0.87 16.78 1.98
CA GLY A 216 2.25 16.38 1.77
C GLY A 216 2.50 15.05 2.45
N GLU A 217 3.25 14.17 1.80
CA GLU A 217 3.59 12.83 2.29
C GLU A 217 5.08 12.58 2.04
N TRP A 218 5.79 12.07 3.03
CA TRP A 218 7.20 11.71 2.91
C TRP A 218 7.55 10.47 3.72
N ILE A 219 8.51 9.68 3.24
CA ILE A 219 9.00 8.47 3.89
C ILE A 219 10.50 8.30 3.68
N ASN A 220 11.19 7.88 4.74
CA ASN A 220 12.57 7.40 4.67
C ASN A 220 12.61 5.96 5.17
N ALA A 221 13.14 5.06 4.35
CA ALA A 221 13.21 3.63 4.62
C ALA A 221 14.63 3.10 4.40
N ARG A 222 15.21 2.53 5.44
CA ARG A 222 16.59 2.02 5.47
C ARG A 222 16.62 0.54 5.80
N ASN A 223 17.40 -0.19 5.03
CA ASN A 223 17.92 -1.49 5.38
C ASN A 223 19.08 -1.27 6.37
N LEU A 224 18.91 -1.73 7.61
CA LEU A 224 19.91 -1.54 8.66
C LEU A 224 21.04 -2.58 8.60
N THR A 225 20.78 -3.76 8.05
CA THR A 225 21.76 -4.84 7.92
C THR A 225 22.81 -4.48 6.87
N GLN A 226 22.39 -3.95 5.73
CA GLN A 226 23.26 -3.58 4.62
C GLN A 226 23.64 -2.09 4.61
N ASN A 227 23.06 -1.29 5.52
CA ASN A 227 23.22 0.15 5.62
C ASN A 227 22.92 0.91 4.30
N GLU A 228 21.85 0.53 3.63
CA GLU A 228 21.40 1.11 2.37
C GLU A 228 19.93 1.50 2.41
N TYR A 229 19.42 2.18 1.38
CA TYR A 229 17.98 2.43 1.24
C TYR A 229 17.25 1.17 0.81
N LEU A 230 16.04 0.95 1.34
CA LEU A 230 15.17 -0.11 0.85
C LEU A 230 14.76 0.15 -0.61
N PRO A 231 14.73 -0.87 -1.46
CA PRO A 231 14.32 -0.71 -2.85
C PRO A 231 12.82 -0.40 -2.97
N PHE A 232 12.43 0.26 -4.05
CA PHE A 232 11.04 0.54 -4.43
C PHE A 232 10.20 1.29 -3.39
N MET A 233 10.84 2.14 -2.59
CA MET A 233 10.13 3.03 -1.67
C MET A 233 9.53 4.22 -2.44
N PRO A 234 8.31 4.68 -2.12
CA PRO A 234 7.68 5.78 -2.84
C PRO A 234 8.47 7.08 -2.69
N SER A 235 8.39 7.93 -3.72
CA SER A 235 8.88 9.31 -3.68
C SER A 235 7.96 10.18 -2.81
N ASP A 236 8.49 11.30 -2.33
CA ASP A 236 7.69 12.30 -1.64
C ASP A 236 6.62 12.87 -2.58
N ARG A 237 5.44 13.16 -2.03
CA ARG A 237 4.26 13.60 -2.78
C ARG A 237 3.64 14.81 -2.15
N TYR A 238 3.27 15.77 -2.99
CA TYR A 238 2.58 17.00 -2.61
C TYR A 238 1.34 17.16 -3.48
N GLY A 239 0.19 17.33 -2.86
CA GLY A 239 -1.08 17.47 -3.57
C GLY A 239 -1.78 18.76 -3.17
N ALA A 240 -2.54 19.31 -4.09
CA ALA A 240 -3.47 20.40 -3.83
C ALA A 240 -4.77 20.16 -4.59
N SER A 241 -5.90 20.56 -4.01
CA SER A 241 -7.18 20.52 -4.70
C SER A 241 -8.05 21.73 -4.36
N ALA A 242 -8.90 22.09 -5.30
CA ALA A 242 -9.96 23.06 -5.13
C ALA A 242 -11.28 22.45 -5.60
N SER A 243 -12.32 22.57 -4.82
CA SER A 243 -13.67 22.15 -5.20
C SER A 243 -14.68 23.22 -4.84
N TYR A 244 -15.68 23.36 -5.68
CA TYR A 244 -16.80 24.26 -5.44
C TYR A 244 -18.12 23.54 -5.71
N GLU A 245 -19.02 23.66 -4.74
CA GLU A 245 -20.37 23.11 -4.80
C GLU A 245 -21.38 24.21 -4.93
N TRP A 246 -22.27 24.10 -5.93
CA TRP A 246 -23.41 24.99 -6.15
C TRP A 246 -24.69 24.21 -5.89
N ASN A 247 -25.55 24.78 -5.06
CA ASN A 247 -26.91 24.30 -4.83
C ASN A 247 -27.86 25.22 -5.52
N MET A 248 -28.65 24.71 -6.47
CA MET A 248 -29.57 25.50 -7.32
C MET A 248 -31.00 24.95 -7.25
N GLY A 249 -31.95 25.82 -7.65
CA GLY A 249 -33.38 25.51 -7.57
C GLY A 249 -34.03 26.05 -6.29
N SER A 250 -35.34 26.22 -6.32
CA SER A 250 -36.13 26.75 -5.18
C SER A 250 -35.99 25.87 -3.92
N ASP A 251 -35.88 24.57 -4.11
CA ASP A 251 -35.77 23.55 -3.05
C ASP A 251 -34.36 22.95 -3.00
N LYS A 252 -33.38 23.63 -3.62
CA LYS A 252 -31.98 23.12 -3.74
C LYS A 252 -31.91 21.71 -4.33
N GLN A 253 -32.79 21.37 -5.26
CA GLN A 253 -32.90 20.03 -5.84
C GLN A 253 -31.83 19.73 -6.88
N TYR A 254 -31.02 20.70 -7.28
CA TYR A 254 -29.90 20.52 -8.20
C TYR A 254 -28.60 20.86 -7.49
N HIS A 255 -27.66 19.94 -7.53
CA HIS A 255 -26.33 20.11 -6.99
C HIS A 255 -25.31 19.98 -8.12
N PHE A 256 -24.41 20.92 -8.18
CA PHE A 256 -23.30 20.87 -9.12
C PHE A 256 -22.00 20.97 -8.35
N LEU A 257 -21.08 20.01 -8.53
CA LEU A 257 -19.75 20.01 -7.96
C LEU A 257 -18.72 20.06 -9.08
N ALA A 258 -17.82 21.04 -9.02
CA ALA A 258 -16.61 21.04 -9.83
C ALA A 258 -15.39 20.90 -8.93
N SER A 259 -14.45 20.06 -9.30
CA SER A 259 -13.19 19.94 -8.60
C SER A 259 -12.00 19.84 -9.55
N LEU A 260 -10.90 20.44 -9.14
CA LEU A 260 -9.59 20.35 -9.78
C LEU A 260 -8.58 19.92 -8.73
N SER A 261 -7.78 18.92 -9.06
CA SER A 261 -6.71 18.45 -8.17
C SER A 261 -5.40 18.23 -8.92
N GLY A 262 -4.30 18.54 -8.25
CA GLY A 262 -2.96 18.30 -8.76
C GLY A 262 -2.15 17.48 -7.73
N ILE A 263 -1.26 16.64 -8.23
CA ILE A 263 -0.24 15.95 -7.43
C ILE A 263 1.12 16.17 -8.09
N PHE A 264 2.09 16.57 -7.29
CA PHE A 264 3.49 16.63 -7.66
C PHE A 264 4.24 15.53 -6.94
N VAL A 265 4.95 14.69 -7.69
CA VAL A 265 5.77 13.58 -7.20
C VAL A 265 7.22 13.93 -7.45
N THR A 266 8.05 13.92 -6.40
CA THR A 266 9.47 14.26 -6.51
C THR A 266 10.26 13.13 -7.17
N LYS A 267 11.44 13.43 -7.71
CA LYS A 267 12.40 12.39 -8.07
C LYS A 267 12.81 11.63 -6.81
N GLN A 268 12.77 10.30 -6.85
CA GLN A 268 13.27 9.49 -5.73
C GLN A 268 14.79 9.59 -5.64
N THR A 269 15.29 10.11 -4.53
CA THR A 269 16.73 10.25 -4.26
C THR A 269 17.26 9.24 -3.25
N HIS A 270 16.33 8.58 -2.51
CA HIS A 270 16.64 7.58 -1.51
C HIS A 270 16.58 6.17 -2.15
N PHE A 271 17.55 5.83 -2.98
CA PHE A 271 17.63 4.53 -3.64
C PHE A 271 19.06 4.03 -3.73
N ASN A 272 19.23 2.74 -4.02
CA ASN A 272 20.51 2.13 -4.32
C ASN A 272 20.51 1.68 -5.80
N PRO A 273 21.37 2.27 -6.67
CA PRO A 273 21.45 1.88 -8.10
C PRO A 273 21.80 0.41 -8.31
N GLU A 274 22.57 -0.19 -7.40
CA GLU A 274 22.91 -1.62 -7.50
C GLU A 274 21.69 -2.56 -7.31
N LYS A 275 20.61 -2.04 -6.71
CA LYS A 275 19.35 -2.76 -6.45
C LYS A 275 18.25 -2.41 -7.46
N ASP A 276 18.60 -1.74 -8.55
CA ASP A 276 17.67 -1.33 -9.60
C ASP A 276 18.17 -1.81 -10.97
N LEU A 277 17.30 -1.91 -11.97
CA LEU A 277 17.69 -2.25 -13.37
C LEU A 277 18.38 -1.09 -14.07
N VAL A 278 18.13 0.13 -13.63
CA VAL A 278 18.64 1.35 -14.20
C VAL A 278 19.33 2.17 -13.12
N ASP A 279 20.36 2.91 -13.53
CA ASP A 279 21.20 3.67 -12.59
C ASP A 279 20.55 4.97 -12.11
N GLU A 280 19.42 5.36 -12.71
CA GLU A 280 18.67 6.55 -12.35
C GLU A 280 17.20 6.29 -12.10
N THR A 281 16.65 7.02 -11.14
CA THR A 281 15.19 7.00 -10.86
C THR A 281 14.46 7.90 -11.88
N PRO A 282 13.15 7.66 -12.09
CA PRO A 282 12.33 8.53 -12.94
C PRO A 282 12.40 10.00 -12.49
N PRO A 283 12.31 10.96 -13.42
CA PRO A 283 12.25 12.38 -13.08
C PRO A 283 10.96 12.69 -12.28
N ALA A 284 10.98 13.82 -11.57
CA ALA A 284 9.79 14.36 -10.94
C ALA A 284 8.71 14.65 -12.00
N TYR A 285 7.44 14.55 -11.60
CA TYR A 285 6.32 14.82 -12.48
C TYR A 285 5.12 15.39 -11.73
N ALA A 286 4.20 15.99 -12.47
CA ALA A 286 2.92 16.47 -11.94
C ALA A 286 1.77 15.89 -12.76
N LEU A 287 0.70 15.51 -12.09
CA LEU A 287 -0.55 15.07 -12.69
C LEU A 287 -1.67 16.02 -12.26
N MET A 288 -2.59 16.29 -13.17
CA MET A 288 -3.77 17.10 -12.91
C MET A 288 -5.03 16.31 -13.25
N ASN A 289 -6.01 16.34 -12.35
CA ASN A 289 -7.30 15.68 -12.52
C ASN A 289 -8.42 16.69 -12.32
N ALA A 290 -9.54 16.49 -13.01
CA ALA A 290 -10.73 17.31 -12.89
C ALA A 290 -11.97 16.43 -12.77
N THR A 291 -12.95 16.87 -11.98
CA THR A 291 -14.26 16.22 -11.88
C THR A 291 -15.36 17.26 -11.96
N ALA A 292 -16.39 16.97 -12.73
CA ALA A 292 -17.64 17.71 -12.74
C ALA A 292 -18.78 16.73 -12.45
N GLU A 293 -19.58 17.05 -11.44
CA GLU A 293 -20.70 16.23 -11.01
C GLU A 293 -21.98 17.07 -11.03
N PHE A 294 -23.03 16.51 -11.60
CA PHE A 294 -24.38 17.05 -11.53
C PHE A 294 -25.28 16.03 -10.83
N THR A 295 -25.97 16.46 -9.78
CA THR A 295 -26.95 15.66 -9.04
C THR A 295 -28.29 16.32 -9.11
N TRP A 296 -29.32 15.55 -9.40
CA TRP A 296 -30.73 15.95 -9.39
C TRP A 296 -31.48 15.09 -8.39
N ASP A 297 -31.91 15.72 -7.31
CA ASP A 297 -32.79 15.10 -6.31
C ASP A 297 -34.22 15.07 -6.83
N LEU A 298 -34.77 13.90 -6.96
CA LEU A 298 -36.11 13.62 -7.45
C LEU A 298 -37.05 13.29 -6.28
N PRO A 299 -38.37 13.50 -6.42
CA PRO A 299 -39.34 13.10 -5.40
C PRO A 299 -39.21 11.63 -5.01
N ALA A 300 -39.63 11.28 -3.77
CA ALA A 300 -39.61 9.95 -3.21
C ALA A 300 -38.20 9.36 -3.03
N ASN A 301 -37.24 10.19 -2.59
CA ASN A 301 -35.83 9.82 -2.34
C ASN A 301 -35.11 9.19 -3.54
N ARG A 302 -35.51 9.56 -4.75
CA ARG A 302 -34.84 9.18 -5.98
C ARG A 302 -33.76 10.21 -6.34
N GLU A 303 -32.71 9.77 -6.99
CA GLU A 303 -31.58 10.61 -7.37
C GLU A 303 -31.09 10.24 -8.78
N PHE A 304 -30.80 11.23 -9.57
CA PHE A 304 -30.04 11.09 -10.82
C PHE A 304 -28.73 11.83 -10.68
N LYS A 305 -27.61 11.13 -10.96
CA LYS A 305 -26.27 11.71 -10.87
C LYS A 305 -25.48 11.45 -12.15
N LEU A 306 -24.85 12.48 -12.68
CA LEU A 306 -23.95 12.43 -13.82
C LEU A 306 -22.59 12.95 -13.40
N ILE A 307 -21.52 12.14 -13.62
CA ILE A 307 -20.16 12.47 -13.21
C ILE A 307 -19.23 12.36 -14.41
N LEU A 308 -18.58 13.46 -14.77
CA LEU A 308 -17.49 13.51 -15.74
C LEU A 308 -16.17 13.57 -14.99
N ILE A 309 -15.29 12.61 -15.25
CA ILE A 309 -13.98 12.48 -14.59
C ILE A 309 -12.90 12.55 -15.66
N GLY A 310 -11.95 13.43 -15.49
CA GLY A 310 -10.71 13.51 -16.27
C GLY A 310 -9.50 13.21 -15.39
N ASP A 311 -8.79 12.15 -15.68
CA ASP A 311 -7.53 11.80 -15.02
C ASP A 311 -6.36 12.21 -15.91
N ASN A 312 -5.29 12.73 -15.31
CA ASN A 312 -4.09 13.20 -16.04
C ASN A 312 -4.47 14.06 -17.25
N ILE A 313 -5.32 15.06 -17.04
CA ILE A 313 -5.91 15.89 -18.14
C ILE A 313 -4.84 16.65 -18.96
N LEU A 314 -3.64 16.85 -18.42
CA LEU A 314 -2.51 17.44 -19.14
C LEU A 314 -1.74 16.42 -19.98
N ASN A 315 -2.15 15.15 -19.95
CA ASN A 315 -1.48 14.04 -20.64
C ASN A 315 0.03 13.96 -20.35
N THR A 316 0.41 14.21 -19.09
CA THR A 316 1.80 14.12 -18.66
C THR A 316 2.30 12.69 -18.81
N MET A 317 3.41 12.51 -19.52
CA MET A 317 4.12 11.23 -19.55
C MET A 317 4.95 11.08 -18.27
N TYR A 318 4.73 10.01 -17.53
CA TYR A 318 5.42 9.77 -16.27
C TYR A 318 5.73 8.29 -16.06
N LYS A 319 6.64 8.03 -15.13
CA LYS A 319 6.94 6.69 -14.64
C LYS A 319 6.96 6.74 -13.11
N GLU A 320 6.14 5.91 -12.49
CA GLU A 320 6.13 5.77 -11.02
C GLU A 320 7.33 4.93 -10.57
N TYR A 321 8.12 5.41 -9.59
CA TYR A 321 9.32 4.68 -9.15
C TYR A 321 9.00 3.29 -8.58
N THR A 322 7.88 3.15 -7.90
CA THR A 322 7.42 1.88 -7.30
C THR A 322 6.83 0.88 -8.30
N ASP A 323 6.53 1.33 -9.52
CA ASP A 323 6.00 0.45 -10.57
C ASP A 323 7.12 -0.27 -11.32
N ARG A 324 7.13 -1.59 -11.29
CA ARG A 324 8.11 -2.40 -12.04
C ARG A 324 7.92 -2.36 -13.54
N PHE A 325 6.74 -2.01 -14.03
CA PHE A 325 6.50 -1.80 -15.46
C PHE A 325 7.15 -0.51 -15.99
N ARG A 326 7.62 0.39 -15.12
CA ARG A 326 8.35 1.61 -15.51
C ARG A 326 9.56 1.37 -16.41
N TYR A 327 10.14 0.18 -16.37
CA TYR A 327 11.24 -0.21 -17.27
C TYR A 327 10.79 -0.34 -18.72
N TYR A 328 9.51 -0.59 -18.96
CA TYR A 328 8.95 -0.94 -20.28
C TYR A 328 7.93 0.09 -20.76
N ALA A 329 7.18 0.71 -19.87
CA ALA A 329 6.06 1.58 -20.21
C ALA A 329 5.99 2.81 -19.30
N HIS A 330 5.32 3.85 -19.79
CA HIS A 330 4.89 4.99 -18.98
C HIS A 330 3.58 4.66 -18.26
N GLY A 331 3.29 5.42 -17.22
CA GLY A 331 2.00 5.40 -16.56
C GLY A 331 0.87 5.83 -17.50
N LYS A 332 -0.36 5.68 -17.04
CA LYS A 332 -1.56 5.95 -17.82
C LYS A 332 -1.61 7.43 -18.27
N GLY A 333 -1.78 7.65 -19.56
CA GLY A 333 -2.01 8.99 -20.13
C GLY A 333 -3.38 9.57 -19.74
N ALA A 334 -3.78 10.64 -20.43
CA ALA A 334 -5.08 11.27 -20.21
C ALA A 334 -6.22 10.26 -20.39
N ASN A 335 -7.15 10.27 -19.44
CA ASN A 335 -8.33 9.41 -19.47
C ASN A 335 -9.56 10.23 -19.09
N ILE A 336 -10.62 10.09 -19.88
CA ILE A 336 -11.91 10.73 -19.63
C ILE A 336 -12.95 9.63 -19.45
N SER A 337 -13.72 9.70 -18.39
CA SER A 337 -14.81 8.77 -18.12
C SER A 337 -16.09 9.50 -17.72
N LEU A 338 -17.22 8.97 -18.18
CA LEU A 338 -18.55 9.42 -17.83
C LEU A 338 -19.26 8.33 -17.05
N ARG A 339 -19.79 8.67 -15.88
CA ARG A 339 -20.55 7.78 -15.02
C ARG A 339 -21.95 8.33 -14.79
N THR A 340 -22.94 7.48 -14.92
CA THR A 340 -24.33 7.78 -14.58
C THR A 340 -24.77 6.90 -13.42
N ILE A 341 -25.41 7.49 -12.42
CA ILE A 341 -25.97 6.77 -11.26
C ILE A 341 -27.45 7.14 -11.16
N VAL A 342 -28.29 6.15 -11.02
CA VAL A 342 -29.74 6.34 -10.79
C VAL A 342 -30.11 5.57 -9.53
N LYS A 343 -30.69 6.28 -8.56
CA LYS A 343 -31.22 5.72 -7.32
C LYS A 343 -32.75 5.75 -7.39
N PHE A 344 -33.38 4.61 -7.12
CA PHE A 344 -34.84 4.44 -7.18
C PHE A 344 -35.47 4.39 -5.78
#